data_eb948907bb9b64b2da57ac013bc702a6
#
_entry.id   eb948907bb9b64b2da57ac013bc702a6
#
_cell.length_a   1.000
_cell.length_b   1.000
_cell.length_c   1.000
_cell.angle_alpha   90.00
_cell.angle_beta   90.00
_cell.angle_gamma   90.00
#
_symmetry.space_group_name_H-M   'P 1'
#
loop_
_entity.id
_entity.type
_entity.pdbx_description
1 polymer ?
#
loop_
_entity_poly.entity_id
_entity_poly.type
_entity_poly.pdbx_seq_one_letter_code
_entity_poly.pdbx_strand_id
1 'polypeptide(L)'
;MMNENVEVVVVGGGYGGVTAANRLARRDGVSVTLVNPRPDFVSRIRLHQLVTGSDDAVEGFSEVLGGNVRLVVDTATRIDAAERRVSLAGGGTVSYDYLVYAVGSGASDPGVPGAVEFAHWVSDLEGAERLRAALAATPASAPVTVVGAGPTGLETAAELAEAGRKVTLVCGNVLGPSLHARVRRPVARRLAKLGVTVLEGPRAQVTDVTRDGVRLDDGRELPSAVTIWTAGFRVPDLAARSGLRTDAEGRLITDTTLTSVDDERIVAAGDAGVMPDHPFRMSCQAAVQLGPAAADTILRRIAGKKAAPVRMFFAGQCLSLGRDEGVTQFSYPNDKVNALSISGGLGAGVKEIACRFTLNKLVSGARKASSRASHGDRLESPQSKNRSTPSGT
;
A
#
# COMPACT_ATOMS: atom_id res chain seq x y z
N MET A 1 36.06 -16.15 12.62
CA MET A 1 35.46 -14.81 12.47
C MET A 1 34.01 -14.97 12.89
N MET A 2 33.58 -14.35 14.01
CA MET A 2 32.19 -14.33 14.39
C MET A 2 31.44 -13.63 13.27
N ASN A 3 30.44 -14.28 12.68
CA ASN A 3 29.56 -13.67 11.69
C ASN A 3 28.79 -12.59 12.45
N GLU A 4 29.19 -11.33 12.32
CA GLU A 4 28.39 -10.22 12.89
C GLU A 4 27.00 -10.29 12.26
N ASN A 5 26.00 -10.41 13.11
CA ASN A 5 24.60 -10.45 12.69
C ASN A 5 24.21 -9.06 12.19
N VAL A 6 23.74 -8.94 10.96
CA VAL A 6 23.37 -7.66 10.33
C VAL A 6 21.94 -7.31 10.71
N GLU A 7 21.76 -6.19 11.37
CA GLU A 7 20.44 -5.70 11.80
C GLU A 7 19.78 -4.88 10.69
N VAL A 8 18.61 -5.33 10.23
CA VAL A 8 17.82 -4.62 9.22
C VAL A 8 16.49 -4.19 9.79
N VAL A 9 16.22 -2.88 9.78
CA VAL A 9 14.94 -2.33 10.19
C VAL A 9 14.10 -2.04 8.95
N VAL A 10 12.85 -2.50 8.95
CA VAL A 10 11.83 -2.19 7.95
C VAL A 10 10.80 -1.29 8.57
N VAL A 11 10.64 -0.07 8.07
CA VAL A 11 9.65 0.90 8.56
C VAL A 11 8.43 0.88 7.65
N GLY A 12 7.32 0.36 8.17
CA GLY A 12 6.04 0.20 7.48
C GLY A 12 5.75 -1.24 7.05
N GLY A 13 4.60 -1.75 7.48
CA GLY A 13 4.11 -3.13 7.30
C GLY A 13 3.12 -3.30 6.16
N GLY A 14 3.16 -2.46 5.11
CA GLY A 14 2.38 -2.65 3.90
C GLY A 14 2.99 -3.69 2.95
N TYR A 15 2.45 -3.79 1.72
CA TYR A 15 2.90 -4.75 0.71
C TYR A 15 4.42 -4.73 0.47
N GLY A 16 5.01 -3.52 0.35
CA GLY A 16 6.45 -3.36 0.13
C GLY A 16 7.28 -3.82 1.33
N GLY A 17 6.90 -3.39 2.54
CA GLY A 17 7.62 -3.72 3.77
C GLY A 17 7.56 -5.20 4.11
N VAL A 18 6.37 -5.81 4.08
CA VAL A 18 6.20 -7.26 4.35
C VAL A 18 6.99 -8.11 3.35
N THR A 19 6.94 -7.79 2.05
CA THR A 19 7.69 -8.55 1.05
C THR A 19 9.20 -8.37 1.18
N ALA A 20 9.67 -7.17 1.60
CA ALA A 20 11.08 -6.92 1.90
C ALA A 20 11.53 -7.70 3.14
N ALA A 21 10.78 -7.60 4.26
CA ALA A 21 11.08 -8.29 5.50
C ALA A 21 11.17 -9.82 5.30
N ASN A 22 10.16 -10.41 4.65
CA ASN A 22 10.14 -11.83 4.34
C ASN A 22 11.32 -12.27 3.42
N ARG A 23 11.76 -11.38 2.53
CA ARG A 23 12.92 -11.69 1.65
C ARG A 23 14.23 -11.64 2.40
N LEU A 24 14.44 -10.62 3.25
CA LEU A 24 15.62 -10.45 4.09
C LEU A 24 15.77 -11.59 5.09
N ALA A 25 14.67 -11.95 5.78
CA ALA A 25 14.65 -12.98 6.82
C ALA A 25 14.99 -14.40 6.32
N ARG A 26 15.17 -14.60 5.01
CA ARG A 26 15.66 -15.87 4.44
C ARG A 26 17.20 -15.99 4.47
N ARG A 27 17.91 -14.93 4.82
CA ARG A 27 19.36 -14.89 4.84
C ARG A 27 19.89 -15.15 6.24
N ASP A 28 20.71 -16.18 6.41
CA ASP A 28 21.39 -16.45 7.66
C ASP A 28 22.32 -15.28 8.02
N GLY A 29 22.42 -14.93 9.30
CA GLY A 29 23.17 -13.77 9.78
C GLY A 29 22.51 -12.42 9.49
N VAL A 30 21.20 -12.40 9.22
CA VAL A 30 20.39 -11.17 9.08
C VAL A 30 19.21 -11.22 10.06
N SER A 31 19.19 -10.30 11.00
CA SER A 31 18.05 -10.05 11.89
C SER A 31 17.15 -8.99 11.29
N VAL A 32 15.86 -9.24 11.23
CA VAL A 32 14.88 -8.29 10.66
C VAL A 32 13.89 -7.83 11.72
N THR A 33 13.78 -6.52 11.89
CA THR A 33 12.74 -5.88 12.70
C THR A 33 11.81 -5.09 11.80
N LEU A 34 10.50 -5.40 11.83
CA LEU A 34 9.46 -4.63 11.18
C LEU A 34 8.82 -3.69 12.21
N VAL A 35 8.85 -2.38 11.94
CA VAL A 35 8.15 -1.35 12.74
C VAL A 35 6.88 -0.96 12.01
N ASN A 36 5.73 -1.12 12.66
CA ASN A 36 4.42 -0.79 12.08
C ASN A 36 3.47 -0.29 13.16
N PRO A 37 2.66 0.75 12.92
CA PRO A 37 1.76 1.31 13.95
C PRO A 37 0.61 0.40 14.37
N ARG A 38 0.34 -0.68 13.63
CA ARG A 38 -0.76 -1.64 13.89
C ARG A 38 -0.22 -3.05 14.04
N PRO A 39 -0.89 -3.92 14.81
CA PRO A 39 -0.52 -5.33 14.95
C PRO A 39 -0.89 -6.15 13.71
N ASP A 40 -1.66 -5.59 12.78
CA ASP A 40 -2.21 -6.28 11.63
C ASP A 40 -1.77 -5.66 10.31
N PHE A 41 -1.75 -6.50 9.27
CA PHE A 41 -1.58 -6.09 7.88
C PHE A 41 -2.90 -5.58 7.32
N VAL A 42 -2.87 -4.44 6.61
CA VAL A 42 -4.04 -3.86 5.96
C VAL A 42 -3.96 -4.05 4.45
N SER A 43 -4.92 -4.77 3.90
CA SER A 43 -5.11 -4.96 2.46
C SER A 43 -5.78 -3.72 1.85
N ARG A 44 -5.00 -2.65 1.62
CA ARG A 44 -5.51 -1.35 1.16
C ARG A 44 -6.35 -1.41 -0.11
N ILE A 45 -6.12 -2.41 -0.96
CA ILE A 45 -6.90 -2.61 -2.19
C ILE A 45 -8.33 -3.11 -1.92
N ARG A 46 -8.68 -3.41 -0.65
CA ARG A 46 -9.99 -3.84 -0.19
C ARG A 46 -10.69 -2.83 0.74
N LEU A 47 -10.07 -1.68 1.03
CA LEU A 47 -10.65 -0.69 1.96
C LEU A 47 -12.03 -0.18 1.51
N HIS A 48 -12.29 -0.07 0.21
CA HIS A 48 -13.63 0.26 -0.31
C HIS A 48 -14.67 -0.82 0.03
N GLN A 49 -14.24 -2.08 0.17
CA GLN A 49 -15.10 -3.20 0.58
C GLN A 49 -15.36 -3.18 2.09
N LEU A 50 -14.36 -2.82 2.91
CA LEU A 50 -14.53 -2.60 4.34
C LEU A 50 -15.63 -1.56 4.62
N VAL A 51 -15.66 -0.49 3.83
CA VAL A 51 -16.65 0.60 3.97
C VAL A 51 -18.08 0.09 3.84
N THR A 52 -18.34 -0.88 2.97
CA THR A 52 -19.65 -1.50 2.76
C THR A 52 -19.87 -2.79 3.55
N GLY A 53 -18.83 -3.31 4.19
CA GLY A 53 -18.88 -4.55 4.97
C GLY A 53 -18.79 -5.83 4.11
N SER A 54 -18.34 -5.73 2.85
CA SER A 54 -18.17 -6.89 1.97
C SER A 54 -16.81 -7.59 2.12
N ASP A 55 -15.85 -6.98 2.85
CA ASP A 55 -14.56 -7.55 3.23
C ASP A 55 -14.00 -6.79 4.44
N ASP A 56 -13.21 -7.43 5.31
CA ASP A 56 -12.62 -6.80 6.50
C ASP A 56 -11.32 -6.05 6.20
N ALA A 57 -10.70 -6.32 5.06
CA ALA A 57 -9.44 -5.72 4.59
C ALA A 57 -8.24 -5.88 5.55
N VAL A 58 -8.31 -6.77 6.53
CA VAL A 58 -7.30 -6.96 7.59
C VAL A 58 -6.87 -8.42 7.66
N GLU A 59 -5.56 -8.63 7.81
CA GLU A 59 -4.95 -9.94 7.99
C GLU A 59 -3.95 -9.87 9.15
N GLY A 60 -3.93 -10.86 10.04
CA GLY A 60 -2.92 -10.92 11.08
C GLY A 60 -1.49 -10.99 10.52
N PHE A 61 -0.54 -10.27 11.11
CA PHE A 61 0.87 -10.40 10.69
C PHE A 61 1.41 -11.82 10.83
N SER A 62 0.87 -12.64 11.71
CA SER A 62 1.22 -14.07 11.83
C SER A 62 1.01 -14.86 10.55
N GLU A 63 0.10 -14.43 9.67
CA GLU A 63 -0.20 -15.08 8.40
C GLU A 63 0.73 -14.62 7.25
N VAL A 64 1.13 -13.35 7.28
CA VAL A 64 1.82 -12.69 6.15
C VAL A 64 3.29 -12.38 6.43
N LEU A 65 3.75 -12.47 7.68
CA LEU A 65 5.11 -12.17 8.11
C LEU A 65 5.81 -13.44 8.62
N GLY A 66 7.06 -13.66 8.23
CA GLY A 66 7.85 -14.81 8.69
C GLY A 66 8.04 -14.79 10.22
N GLY A 67 7.90 -15.95 10.86
CA GLY A 67 8.00 -16.06 12.33
C GLY A 67 9.37 -15.68 12.91
N ASN A 68 10.38 -15.53 12.07
CA ASN A 68 11.72 -15.05 12.45
C ASN A 68 11.90 -13.53 12.23
N VAL A 69 10.84 -12.80 11.87
CA VAL A 69 10.84 -11.34 11.81
C VAL A 69 10.26 -10.78 13.10
N ARG A 70 11.01 -9.92 13.77
CA ARG A 70 10.54 -9.24 14.97
C ARG A 70 9.56 -8.12 14.60
N LEU A 71 8.30 -8.22 14.98
CA LEU A 71 7.33 -7.14 14.86
C LEU A 71 7.42 -6.20 16.07
N VAL A 72 7.57 -4.90 15.79
CA VAL A 72 7.45 -3.80 16.76
C VAL A 72 6.21 -2.99 16.40
N VAL A 73 5.17 -3.12 17.22
CA VAL A 73 3.92 -2.37 17.04
C VAL A 73 4.10 -0.99 17.64
N ASP A 74 4.57 -0.06 16.81
CA ASP A 74 4.80 1.35 17.19
C ASP A 74 4.95 2.21 15.92
N THR A 75 4.89 3.52 16.10
CA THR A 75 5.06 4.50 15.02
C THR A 75 6.48 5.04 15.00
N ALA A 76 7.15 4.92 13.85
CA ALA A 76 8.44 5.58 13.61
C ALA A 76 8.24 7.10 13.50
N THR A 77 8.91 7.87 14.33
CA THR A 77 8.77 9.33 14.40
C THR A 77 9.95 10.09 13.80
N ARG A 78 11.13 9.48 13.78
CA ARG A 78 12.37 10.07 13.23
C ARG A 78 13.33 8.95 12.79
N ILE A 79 14.04 9.18 11.71
CA ILE A 79 15.20 8.39 11.27
C ILE A 79 16.44 9.25 11.51
N ASP A 80 17.35 8.79 12.37
CA ASP A 80 18.66 9.37 12.52
C ASP A 80 19.66 8.57 11.68
N ALA A 81 19.97 9.07 10.50
CA ALA A 81 20.85 8.37 9.56
C ALA A 81 22.29 8.30 10.06
N ALA A 82 22.79 9.35 10.75
CA ALA A 82 24.13 9.40 11.28
C ALA A 82 24.34 8.39 12.40
N GLU A 83 23.41 8.30 13.34
CA GLU A 83 23.43 7.36 14.46
C GLU A 83 22.82 5.99 14.12
N ARG A 84 22.26 5.82 12.91
CA ARG A 84 21.58 4.60 12.45
C ARG A 84 20.50 4.12 13.41
N ARG A 85 19.60 5.00 13.80
CA ARG A 85 18.51 4.74 14.74
C ARG A 85 17.17 5.23 14.20
N VAL A 86 16.13 4.49 14.52
CA VAL A 86 14.74 4.89 14.32
C VAL A 86 14.13 5.17 15.68
N SER A 87 13.65 6.39 15.90
CA SER A 87 12.91 6.76 17.10
C SER A 87 11.46 6.35 16.97
N LEU A 88 10.87 5.88 18.07
CA LEU A 88 9.49 5.40 18.16
C LEU A 88 8.63 6.35 18.98
N ALA A 89 7.34 6.42 18.69
CA ALA A 89 6.38 7.25 19.43
C ALA A 89 6.24 6.84 20.90
N GLY A 90 6.39 5.54 21.21
CA GLY A 90 6.42 5.03 22.58
C GLY A 90 7.69 5.35 23.37
N GLY A 91 8.63 6.14 22.81
CA GLY A 91 9.84 6.62 23.49
C GLY A 91 11.07 5.72 23.34
N GLY A 92 10.95 4.59 22.64
CA GLY A 92 12.08 3.70 22.33
C GLY A 92 12.84 4.08 21.05
N THR A 93 13.96 3.39 20.83
CA THR A 93 14.72 3.46 19.58
C THR A 93 15.05 2.06 19.06
N VAL A 94 15.19 1.90 17.74
CA VAL A 94 15.66 0.66 17.09
C VAL A 94 16.88 1.01 16.25
N SER A 95 18.02 0.36 16.52
CA SER A 95 19.26 0.55 15.74
C SER A 95 19.22 -0.34 14.49
N TYR A 96 19.98 0.04 13.46
CA TYR A 96 20.07 -0.70 12.21
C TYR A 96 21.45 -0.58 11.56
N ASP A 97 21.84 -1.59 10.81
CA ASP A 97 22.89 -1.52 9.82
C ASP A 97 22.36 -1.09 8.46
N TYR A 98 21.14 -1.55 8.12
CA TYR A 98 20.38 -1.12 6.95
C TYR A 98 18.92 -0.84 7.30
N LEU A 99 18.32 0.10 6.59
CA LEU A 99 16.92 0.48 6.76
C LEU A 99 16.16 0.33 5.44
N VAL A 100 15.00 -0.33 5.49
CA VAL A 100 14.01 -0.32 4.40
C VAL A 100 12.93 0.70 4.73
N TYR A 101 12.86 1.78 3.96
CA TYR A 101 11.84 2.82 4.07
C TYR A 101 10.61 2.42 3.26
N ALA A 102 9.57 1.95 3.92
CA ALA A 102 8.39 1.34 3.31
C ALA A 102 7.07 1.88 3.87
N VAL A 103 7.04 3.15 4.28
CA VAL A 103 5.89 3.79 4.95
C VAL A 103 4.63 3.89 4.05
N GLY A 104 4.76 3.62 2.77
CA GLY A 104 3.65 3.66 1.82
C GLY A 104 3.18 5.08 1.51
N SER A 105 1.93 5.19 1.08
CA SER A 105 1.24 6.45 0.79
C SER A 105 -0.03 6.58 1.64
N GLY A 106 -0.59 7.76 1.76
CA GLY A 106 -1.81 8.03 2.53
C GLY A 106 -2.63 9.14 1.89
N ALA A 107 -3.65 9.63 2.61
CA ALA A 107 -4.36 10.83 2.25
C ALA A 107 -3.41 12.04 2.24
N SER A 108 -3.72 12.98 1.37
CA SER A 108 -3.08 14.30 1.38
C SER A 108 -4.13 15.38 1.57
N ASP A 109 -3.76 16.46 2.24
CA ASP A 109 -4.57 17.68 2.20
C ASP A 109 -4.67 18.17 0.75
N PRO A 110 -5.88 18.24 0.17
CA PRO A 110 -6.07 18.69 -1.21
C PRO A 110 -5.93 20.20 -1.39
N GLY A 111 -5.76 20.96 -0.30
CA GLY A 111 -5.79 22.42 -0.33
C GLY A 111 -7.17 23.00 -0.66
N VAL A 112 -8.23 22.21 -0.51
CA VAL A 112 -9.62 22.63 -0.74
C VAL A 112 -10.23 23.00 0.61
N PRO A 113 -10.77 24.22 0.78
CA PRO A 113 -11.42 24.65 2.00
C PRO A 113 -12.44 23.61 2.51
N GLY A 114 -12.43 23.34 3.81
CA GLY A 114 -13.32 22.41 4.47
C GLY A 114 -13.10 20.92 4.18
N ALA A 115 -12.26 20.55 3.18
CA ALA A 115 -12.08 19.15 2.84
C ALA A 115 -11.48 18.33 3.99
N VAL A 116 -10.48 18.86 4.69
CA VAL A 116 -9.84 18.18 5.82
C VAL A 116 -10.82 18.01 7.00
N GLU A 117 -11.73 18.97 7.18
CA GLU A 117 -12.67 18.98 8.31
C GLU A 117 -13.91 18.11 8.05
N PHE A 118 -14.47 18.14 6.84
CA PHE A 118 -15.80 17.57 6.53
C PHE A 118 -15.77 16.36 5.62
N ALA A 119 -14.66 16.07 4.92
CA ALA A 119 -14.58 14.88 4.08
C ALA A 119 -14.01 13.67 4.82
N HIS A 120 -14.38 12.47 4.35
CA HIS A 120 -13.86 11.19 4.78
C HIS A 120 -12.89 10.63 3.75
N TRP A 121 -11.89 9.89 4.18
CA TRP A 121 -10.89 9.25 3.33
C TRP A 121 -11.00 7.73 3.35
N VAL A 122 -10.58 7.08 2.26
CA VAL A 122 -10.49 5.61 2.12
C VAL A 122 -9.03 5.20 1.88
N SER A 123 -8.08 5.98 2.38
CA SER A 123 -6.64 5.77 2.14
C SER A 123 -5.98 4.84 3.15
N ASP A 124 -6.56 4.68 4.32
CA ASP A 124 -6.09 3.89 5.45
C ASP A 124 -7.25 3.23 6.19
N LEU A 125 -6.93 2.33 7.11
CA LEU A 125 -7.92 1.55 7.84
C LEU A 125 -8.82 2.46 8.68
N GLU A 126 -8.23 3.37 9.45
CA GLU A 126 -8.96 4.25 10.37
C GLU A 126 -9.89 5.21 9.60
N GLY A 127 -9.46 5.68 8.43
CA GLY A 127 -10.30 6.49 7.54
C GLY A 127 -11.49 5.70 7.02
N ALA A 128 -11.27 4.46 6.58
CA ALA A 128 -12.31 3.56 6.10
C ALA A 128 -13.30 3.18 7.21
N GLU A 129 -12.84 2.93 8.43
CA GLU A 129 -13.68 2.66 9.59
C GLU A 129 -14.53 3.88 10.00
N ARG A 130 -13.93 5.08 10.03
CA ARG A 130 -14.67 6.33 10.27
C ARG A 130 -15.73 6.55 9.20
N LEU A 131 -15.40 6.32 7.93
CA LEU A 131 -16.35 6.43 6.82
C LEU A 131 -17.49 5.41 6.97
N ARG A 132 -17.18 4.16 7.30
CA ARG A 132 -18.18 3.11 7.56
C ARG A 132 -19.15 3.52 8.67
N ALA A 133 -18.62 4.07 9.78
CA ALA A 133 -19.43 4.58 10.88
C ALA A 133 -20.31 5.77 10.46
N ALA A 134 -19.79 6.73 9.71
CA ALA A 134 -20.54 7.87 9.20
C ALA A 134 -21.68 7.44 8.26
N LEU A 135 -21.41 6.49 7.37
CA LEU A 135 -22.43 5.91 6.48
C LEU A 135 -23.51 5.15 7.27
N ALA A 136 -23.13 4.39 8.31
CA ALA A 136 -24.09 3.67 9.15
C ALA A 136 -25.02 4.62 9.92
N ALA A 137 -24.53 5.79 10.32
CA ALA A 137 -25.30 6.83 11.00
C ALA A 137 -26.19 7.67 10.05
N THR A 138 -26.03 7.48 8.73
CA THR A 138 -26.72 8.30 7.71
C THR A 138 -27.76 7.46 6.98
N PRO A 139 -29.01 7.97 6.75
CA PRO A 139 -30.04 7.26 5.98
C PRO A 139 -29.53 6.81 4.61
N ALA A 140 -29.96 5.64 4.14
CA ALA A 140 -29.53 5.12 2.83
C ALA A 140 -29.91 6.04 1.66
N SER A 141 -31.01 6.75 1.79
CA SER A 141 -31.51 7.72 0.79
C SER A 141 -30.75 9.05 0.77
N ALA A 142 -29.94 9.34 1.80
CA ALA A 142 -29.19 10.58 1.87
C ALA A 142 -28.10 10.63 0.78
N PRO A 143 -27.83 11.79 0.19
CA PRO A 143 -26.86 11.93 -0.88
C PRO A 143 -25.42 11.73 -0.36
N VAL A 144 -24.64 10.94 -1.09
CA VAL A 144 -23.21 10.71 -0.85
C VAL A 144 -22.43 11.24 -2.06
N THR A 145 -21.41 12.03 -1.80
CA THR A 145 -20.53 12.54 -2.86
C THR A 145 -19.15 11.90 -2.77
N VAL A 146 -18.70 11.26 -3.85
CA VAL A 146 -17.32 10.76 -4.00
C VAL A 146 -16.55 11.73 -4.88
N VAL A 147 -15.45 12.29 -4.36
CA VAL A 147 -14.58 13.24 -5.06
C VAL A 147 -13.33 12.53 -5.53
N GLY A 148 -13.12 12.52 -6.85
CA GLY A 148 -12.01 11.84 -7.52
C GLY A 148 -12.45 10.57 -8.25
N ALA A 149 -12.10 10.48 -9.54
CA ALA A 149 -12.44 9.36 -10.41
C ALA A 149 -11.22 8.48 -10.76
N GLY A 150 -10.24 8.43 -9.88
CA GLY A 150 -9.18 7.42 -9.90
C GLY A 150 -9.71 6.03 -9.53
N PRO A 151 -8.85 4.99 -9.53
CA PRO A 151 -9.26 3.62 -9.19
C PRO A 151 -10.08 3.53 -7.89
N THR A 152 -9.59 4.13 -6.80
CA THR A 152 -10.26 4.12 -5.49
C THR A 152 -11.65 4.76 -5.56
N GLY A 153 -11.79 5.92 -6.23
CA GLY A 153 -13.09 6.60 -6.33
C GLY A 153 -14.09 5.82 -7.15
N LEU A 154 -13.67 5.22 -8.26
CA LEU A 154 -14.52 4.37 -9.09
C LEU A 154 -15.02 3.14 -8.33
N GLU A 155 -14.13 2.46 -7.61
CA GLU A 155 -14.47 1.28 -6.80
C GLU A 155 -15.39 1.66 -5.62
N THR A 156 -15.08 2.75 -4.90
CA THR A 156 -15.90 3.23 -3.79
C THR A 156 -17.30 3.66 -4.24
N ALA A 157 -17.40 4.42 -5.34
CA ALA A 157 -18.68 4.86 -5.86
C ALA A 157 -19.57 3.69 -6.33
N ALA A 158 -18.97 2.72 -7.01
CA ALA A 158 -19.69 1.55 -7.48
C ALA A 158 -20.16 0.65 -6.32
N GLU A 159 -19.31 0.40 -5.33
CA GLU A 159 -19.61 -0.43 -4.16
C GLU A 159 -20.73 0.19 -3.32
N LEU A 160 -20.67 1.51 -3.07
CA LEU A 160 -21.71 2.23 -2.32
C LEU A 160 -23.05 2.25 -3.06
N ALA A 161 -23.04 2.45 -4.39
CA ALA A 161 -24.25 2.45 -5.19
C ALA A 161 -24.89 1.04 -5.25
N GLU A 162 -24.10 -0.02 -5.36
CA GLU A 162 -24.57 -1.40 -5.28
C GLU A 162 -25.15 -1.73 -3.90
N ALA A 163 -24.61 -1.14 -2.83
CA ALA A 163 -25.17 -1.19 -1.47
C ALA A 163 -26.41 -0.29 -1.27
N GLY A 164 -26.98 0.27 -2.34
CA GLY A 164 -28.22 1.05 -2.32
C GLY A 164 -28.07 2.51 -1.90
N ARG A 165 -26.86 3.07 -1.88
CA ARG A 165 -26.63 4.50 -1.59
C ARG A 165 -26.86 5.37 -2.83
N LYS A 166 -27.37 6.58 -2.62
CA LYS A 166 -27.50 7.61 -3.67
C LYS A 166 -26.16 8.31 -3.85
N VAL A 167 -25.41 7.93 -4.88
CA VAL A 167 -24.02 8.37 -5.10
C VAL A 167 -23.88 9.36 -6.25
N THR A 168 -23.18 10.46 -6.00
CA THR A 168 -22.64 11.37 -7.02
C THR A 168 -21.11 11.23 -7.05
N LEU A 169 -20.56 10.92 -8.22
CA LEU A 169 -19.11 10.88 -8.46
C LEU A 169 -18.66 12.15 -9.17
N VAL A 170 -17.84 12.96 -8.50
CA VAL A 170 -17.23 14.17 -9.07
C VAL A 170 -15.86 13.82 -9.59
N CYS A 171 -15.71 13.78 -10.92
CA CYS A 171 -14.53 13.26 -11.59
C CYS A 171 -13.40 14.29 -11.77
N GLY A 172 -13.73 15.59 -11.62
CA GLY A 172 -12.88 16.62 -12.20
C GLY A 172 -12.97 16.57 -13.73
N ASN A 173 -11.84 16.61 -14.41
CA ASN A 173 -11.82 16.73 -15.88
C ASN A 173 -12.39 15.52 -16.62
N VAL A 174 -12.16 14.29 -16.13
CA VAL A 174 -12.51 13.08 -16.88
C VAL A 174 -12.73 11.86 -15.98
N LEU A 175 -13.70 11.04 -16.34
CA LEU A 175 -13.94 9.75 -15.71
C LEU A 175 -12.78 8.80 -15.97
N GLY A 176 -12.17 8.26 -14.90
CA GLY A 176 -11.08 7.30 -15.01
C GLY A 176 -9.84 7.85 -15.74
N PRO A 177 -9.13 8.85 -15.18
CA PRO A 177 -8.01 9.50 -15.86
C PRO A 177 -6.86 8.53 -16.21
N SER A 178 -6.70 7.46 -15.43
CA SER A 178 -5.72 6.40 -15.69
C SER A 178 -6.20 5.34 -16.69
N LEU A 179 -7.44 5.44 -17.17
CA LEU A 179 -8.01 4.48 -18.13
C LEU A 179 -7.86 4.97 -19.57
N HIS A 180 -7.60 4.03 -20.49
CA HIS A 180 -7.69 4.29 -21.90
C HIS A 180 -9.11 4.73 -22.30
N ALA A 181 -9.28 5.67 -23.23
CA ALA A 181 -10.57 6.24 -23.59
C ALA A 181 -11.64 5.20 -23.98
N ARG A 182 -11.25 4.10 -24.64
CA ARG A 182 -12.17 2.99 -24.96
C ARG A 182 -12.66 2.23 -23.72
N VAL A 183 -11.85 2.16 -22.66
CA VAL A 183 -12.17 1.45 -21.42
C VAL A 183 -13.07 2.27 -20.50
N ARG A 184 -13.07 3.59 -20.62
CA ARG A 184 -13.99 4.47 -19.87
C ARG A 184 -15.46 4.21 -20.19
N ARG A 185 -15.78 3.82 -21.45
CA ARG A 185 -17.16 3.56 -21.87
C ARG A 185 -17.86 2.43 -21.08
N PRO A 186 -17.29 1.21 -20.94
CA PRO A 186 -17.91 0.19 -20.09
C PRO A 186 -17.99 0.62 -18.63
N VAL A 187 -17.02 1.35 -18.08
CA VAL A 187 -17.06 1.90 -16.72
C VAL A 187 -18.26 2.86 -16.58
N ALA A 188 -18.40 3.84 -17.48
CA ALA A 188 -19.51 4.78 -17.45
C ALA A 188 -20.88 4.07 -17.53
N ARG A 189 -21.02 3.06 -18.41
CA ARG A 189 -22.25 2.27 -18.53
C ARG A 189 -22.59 1.53 -17.24
N ARG A 190 -21.59 0.93 -16.58
CA ARG A 190 -21.83 0.22 -15.33
C ARG A 190 -22.23 1.17 -14.21
N LEU A 191 -21.55 2.31 -14.06
CA LEU A 191 -21.90 3.33 -13.07
C LEU A 191 -23.33 3.86 -13.29
N ALA A 192 -23.71 4.13 -14.55
CA ALA A 192 -25.07 4.53 -14.88
C ALA A 192 -26.10 3.44 -14.53
N LYS A 193 -25.81 2.15 -14.79
CA LYS A 193 -26.68 1.01 -14.41
C LYS A 193 -26.84 0.90 -12.89
N LEU A 194 -25.82 1.28 -12.12
CA LEU A 194 -25.88 1.34 -10.65
C LEU A 194 -26.57 2.60 -10.12
N GLY A 195 -26.97 3.53 -11.00
CA GLY A 195 -27.62 4.79 -10.61
C GLY A 195 -26.65 5.87 -10.10
N VAL A 196 -25.35 5.72 -10.33
CA VAL A 196 -24.36 6.75 -9.98
C VAL A 196 -24.50 7.95 -10.91
N THR A 197 -24.66 9.14 -10.33
CA THR A 197 -24.57 10.41 -11.05
C THR A 197 -23.10 10.75 -11.27
N VAL A 198 -22.65 10.82 -12.52
CA VAL A 198 -21.25 11.15 -12.86
C VAL A 198 -21.18 12.59 -13.33
N LEU A 199 -20.32 13.39 -12.68
CA LEU A 199 -20.02 14.78 -13.05
C LEU A 199 -18.57 14.86 -13.51
N GLU A 200 -18.37 15.20 -14.80
CA GLU A 200 -17.05 15.36 -15.41
C GLU A 200 -16.97 16.61 -16.27
N GLY A 201 -15.76 17.04 -16.60
CA GLY A 201 -15.45 18.21 -17.38
C GLY A 201 -14.64 19.26 -16.60
N PRO A 202 -14.10 20.27 -17.28
CA PRO A 202 -13.15 21.22 -16.69
C PRO A 202 -13.72 22.01 -15.50
N ARG A 203 -15.05 22.12 -15.42
CA ARG A 203 -15.75 22.84 -14.34
C ARG A 203 -16.37 21.92 -13.27
N ALA A 204 -16.16 20.62 -13.35
CA ALA A 204 -16.60 19.63 -12.36
C ALA A 204 -15.47 19.38 -11.34
N GLN A 205 -14.90 20.45 -10.77
CA GLN A 205 -13.92 20.38 -9.70
C GLN A 205 -14.54 20.89 -8.39
N VAL A 206 -14.25 20.21 -7.27
CA VAL A 206 -14.69 20.68 -5.96
C VAL A 206 -13.78 21.79 -5.49
N THR A 207 -14.36 22.94 -5.17
CA THR A 207 -13.67 24.14 -4.70
C THR A 207 -13.89 24.43 -3.23
N ASP A 208 -14.92 23.81 -2.61
CA ASP A 208 -15.22 23.95 -1.20
C ASP A 208 -16.00 22.73 -0.71
N VAL A 209 -15.79 22.35 0.55
CA VAL A 209 -16.50 21.24 1.22
C VAL A 209 -17.10 21.78 2.51
N THR A 210 -18.38 21.56 2.69
CA THR A 210 -19.08 21.91 3.92
C THR A 210 -19.60 20.65 4.61
N ARG A 211 -20.18 20.80 5.80
CA ARG A 211 -20.82 19.69 6.52
C ARG A 211 -21.91 19.00 5.69
N ASP A 212 -22.66 19.78 4.89
CA ASP A 212 -23.87 19.32 4.23
C ASP A 212 -23.75 19.30 2.69
N GLY A 213 -22.57 19.57 2.14
CA GLY A 213 -22.41 19.63 0.69
C GLY A 213 -21.01 19.93 0.17
N VAL A 214 -20.93 19.99 -1.15
CA VAL A 214 -19.74 20.42 -1.86
C VAL A 214 -20.09 21.47 -2.90
N ARG A 215 -19.20 22.46 -3.09
CA ARG A 215 -19.32 23.46 -4.16
C ARG A 215 -18.37 23.12 -5.30
N LEU A 216 -18.85 23.26 -6.52
CA LEU A 216 -18.07 23.07 -7.73
C LEU A 216 -17.55 24.38 -8.30
N ASP A 217 -16.55 24.31 -9.17
CA ASP A 217 -15.95 25.47 -9.87
C ASP A 217 -16.93 26.25 -10.76
N ASP A 218 -18.01 25.60 -11.21
CA ASP A 218 -19.09 26.26 -11.96
C ASP A 218 -20.15 26.93 -11.07
N GLY A 219 -19.95 26.94 -9.75
CA GLY A 219 -20.84 27.55 -8.77
C GLY A 219 -21.98 26.64 -8.31
N ARG A 220 -22.16 25.44 -8.87
CA ARG A 220 -23.17 24.50 -8.38
C ARG A 220 -22.85 24.04 -6.96
N GLU A 221 -23.87 23.97 -6.13
CA GLU A 221 -23.82 23.35 -4.82
C GLU A 221 -24.52 21.99 -4.88
N LEU A 222 -23.82 20.95 -4.43
CA LEU A 222 -24.34 19.59 -4.38
C LEU A 222 -24.57 19.21 -2.92
N PRO A 223 -25.82 18.90 -2.52
CA PRO A 223 -26.08 18.35 -1.20
C PRO A 223 -25.30 17.04 -1.01
N SER A 224 -24.64 16.88 0.13
CA SER A 224 -23.86 15.71 0.47
C SER A 224 -23.89 15.48 1.97
N ALA A 225 -24.59 14.44 2.41
CA ALA A 225 -24.58 14.06 3.82
C ALA A 225 -23.27 13.36 4.24
N VAL A 226 -22.58 12.75 3.27
CA VAL A 226 -21.24 12.17 3.46
C VAL A 226 -20.41 12.48 2.22
N THR A 227 -19.36 13.26 2.40
CA THR A 227 -18.38 13.55 1.34
C THR A 227 -17.15 12.65 1.51
N ILE A 228 -16.78 11.94 0.44
CA ILE A 228 -15.66 10.99 0.43
C ILE A 228 -14.59 11.52 -0.52
N TRP A 229 -13.39 11.77 0.00
CA TRP A 229 -12.29 12.27 -0.80
C TRP A 229 -11.34 11.13 -1.19
N THR A 230 -11.16 10.90 -2.49
CA THR A 230 -10.32 9.83 -3.03
C THR A 230 -9.23 10.36 -3.98
N ALA A 231 -9.16 11.67 -4.15
CA ALA A 231 -8.18 12.31 -5.04
C ALA A 231 -6.89 12.65 -4.29
N GLY A 232 -5.77 12.37 -4.92
CA GLY A 232 -4.44 12.66 -4.39
C GLY A 232 -3.95 11.65 -3.36
N PHE A 233 -2.65 11.33 -3.49
CA PHE A 233 -1.90 10.56 -2.49
C PHE A 233 -0.62 11.28 -2.16
N ARG A 234 -0.18 11.20 -0.91
CA ARG A 234 1.09 11.72 -0.44
C ARG A 234 1.78 10.67 0.44
N VAL A 235 3.09 10.67 0.42
CA VAL A 235 3.89 9.85 1.35
C VAL A 235 3.96 10.59 2.69
N PRO A 236 3.87 9.88 3.84
CA PRO A 236 4.11 10.48 5.15
C PRO A 236 5.46 11.21 5.22
N ASP A 237 5.49 12.32 5.92
CA ASP A 237 6.63 13.26 5.97
C ASP A 237 7.84 12.78 6.79
N LEU A 238 7.86 11.52 7.23
CA LEU A 238 8.92 10.95 8.06
C LEU A 238 10.32 11.15 7.44
N ALA A 239 10.50 10.92 6.14
CA ALA A 239 11.78 11.13 5.47
C ALA A 239 12.20 12.61 5.51
N ALA A 240 11.29 13.52 5.12
CA ALA A 240 11.56 14.96 5.14
C ALA A 240 11.89 15.50 6.54
N ARG A 241 11.11 15.10 7.56
CA ARG A 241 11.39 15.44 8.97
C ARG A 241 12.69 14.84 9.51
N SER A 242 13.19 13.80 8.86
CA SER A 242 14.47 13.16 9.19
C SER A 242 15.65 13.77 8.42
N GLY A 243 15.42 14.79 7.59
CA GLY A 243 16.47 15.45 6.81
C GLY A 243 16.85 14.72 5.52
N LEU A 244 16.08 13.73 5.10
CA LEU A 244 16.28 13.00 3.83
C LEU A 244 15.54 13.72 2.69
N ARG A 245 16.15 13.74 1.51
CA ARG A 245 15.56 14.39 0.32
C ARG A 245 14.33 13.66 -0.18
N THR A 246 13.28 14.43 -0.42
CA THR A 246 11.99 13.95 -0.95
C THR A 246 11.58 14.78 -2.17
N ASP A 247 10.70 14.20 -2.99
CA ASP A 247 10.00 14.96 -4.04
C ASP A 247 8.78 15.71 -3.47
N ALA A 248 8.01 16.34 -4.36
CA ALA A 248 6.83 17.12 -4.00
C ALA A 248 5.71 16.28 -3.36
N GLU A 249 5.62 14.99 -3.67
CA GLU A 249 4.68 14.04 -3.09
C GLU A 249 5.18 13.43 -1.76
N GLY A 250 6.38 13.81 -1.30
CA GLY A 250 7.01 13.30 -0.06
C GLY A 250 7.72 11.95 -0.23
N ARG A 251 7.91 11.47 -1.47
CA ARG A 251 8.62 10.21 -1.74
C ARG A 251 10.12 10.40 -1.56
N LEU A 252 10.77 9.46 -0.86
CA LEU A 252 12.22 9.45 -0.72
C LEU A 252 12.89 9.33 -2.09
N ILE A 253 13.78 10.27 -2.42
CA ILE A 253 14.53 10.26 -3.68
C ILE A 253 15.59 9.17 -3.63
N THR A 254 15.58 8.28 -4.62
CA THR A 254 16.48 7.13 -4.71
C THR A 254 17.18 7.06 -6.06
N ASP A 255 18.27 6.31 -6.10
CA ASP A 255 18.89 5.88 -7.35
C ASP A 255 18.13 4.68 -7.97
N THR A 256 18.63 4.16 -9.08
CA THR A 256 18.03 3.00 -9.78
C THR A 256 18.10 1.69 -9.01
N THR A 257 18.82 1.62 -7.89
CA THR A 257 18.89 0.47 -6.98
C THR A 257 17.95 0.59 -5.77
N LEU A 258 17.08 1.61 -5.76
CA LEU A 258 16.21 2.03 -4.66
C LEU A 258 16.96 2.59 -3.45
N THR A 259 18.22 2.89 -3.57
CA THR A 259 19.04 3.47 -2.50
C THR A 259 18.76 4.97 -2.38
N SER A 260 18.58 5.46 -1.15
CA SER A 260 18.52 6.90 -0.89
C SER A 260 19.75 7.62 -1.45
N VAL A 261 19.51 8.78 -2.04
CA VAL A 261 20.61 9.63 -2.52
C VAL A 261 21.38 10.31 -1.38
N ASP A 262 20.91 10.19 -0.14
CA ASP A 262 21.52 10.80 1.05
C ASP A 262 22.31 9.80 1.90
N ASP A 263 21.90 8.51 1.90
CA ASP A 263 22.55 7.46 2.69
C ASP A 263 22.42 6.11 1.99
N GLU A 264 23.55 5.47 1.73
CA GLU A 264 23.60 4.15 1.05
C GLU A 264 23.01 3.01 1.86
N ARG A 265 22.78 3.18 3.16
CA ARG A 265 22.19 2.18 4.06
C ARG A 265 20.66 2.23 4.09
N ILE A 266 20.07 3.31 3.54
CA ILE A 266 18.63 3.50 3.46
C ILE A 266 18.14 3.13 2.06
N VAL A 267 17.23 2.17 1.98
CA VAL A 267 16.67 1.68 0.72
C VAL A 267 15.14 1.80 0.76
N ALA A 268 14.52 2.39 -0.28
CA ALA A 268 13.07 2.55 -0.32
C ALA A 268 12.35 1.32 -0.89
N ALA A 269 11.10 1.12 -0.47
CA ALA A 269 10.22 0.08 -1.02
C ALA A 269 8.77 0.57 -1.17
N GLY A 270 8.13 0.20 -2.26
CA GLY A 270 6.75 0.56 -2.55
C GLY A 270 6.57 2.04 -2.85
N ASP A 271 5.41 2.58 -2.48
CA ASP A 271 5.00 3.97 -2.79
C ASP A 271 5.90 5.02 -2.12
N ALA A 272 6.66 4.62 -1.10
CA ALA A 272 7.48 5.51 -0.28
C ALA A 272 8.72 6.06 -0.99
N GLY A 273 9.15 5.47 -2.10
CA GLY A 273 10.33 5.89 -2.85
C GLY A 273 10.03 6.30 -4.28
N VAL A 274 10.93 7.07 -4.87
CA VAL A 274 10.89 7.46 -6.27
C VAL A 274 12.28 7.42 -6.90
N MET A 275 12.35 6.90 -8.12
CA MET A 275 13.49 7.03 -9.01
C MET A 275 13.16 8.14 -10.02
N PRO A 276 13.74 9.35 -9.94
CA PRO A 276 13.32 10.49 -10.78
C PRO A 276 13.36 10.21 -12.27
N ASP A 277 14.40 9.51 -12.76
CA ASP A 277 14.55 9.18 -14.17
C ASP A 277 13.67 8.01 -14.64
N HIS A 278 13.07 7.28 -13.70
CA HIS A 278 12.22 6.12 -13.96
C HIS A 278 10.98 6.13 -13.04
N PRO A 279 10.11 7.16 -13.10
CA PRO A 279 8.96 7.26 -12.23
C PRO A 279 8.00 6.08 -12.49
N PHE A 280 7.42 5.58 -11.42
CA PHE A 280 6.44 4.50 -11.46
C PHE A 280 5.17 4.91 -10.71
N ARG A 281 4.06 4.28 -11.10
CA ARG A 281 2.76 4.51 -10.46
C ARG A 281 2.73 3.88 -9.07
N MET A 282 2.30 4.64 -8.05
CA MET A 282 1.98 4.11 -6.72
C MET A 282 0.90 3.03 -6.85
N SER A 283 1.20 1.81 -6.43
CA SER A 283 0.28 0.68 -6.54
C SER A 283 0.78 -0.54 -5.76
N CYS A 284 -0.15 -1.42 -5.36
CA CYS A 284 0.21 -2.71 -4.78
C CYS A 284 1.07 -3.55 -5.76
N GLN A 285 0.82 -3.45 -7.08
CA GLN A 285 1.61 -4.13 -8.11
C GLN A 285 3.07 -3.68 -8.13
N ALA A 286 3.34 -2.37 -7.96
CA ALA A 286 4.69 -1.85 -7.77
C ALA A 286 5.28 -2.32 -6.44
N ALA A 287 4.54 -2.17 -5.35
CA ALA A 287 5.03 -2.47 -4.00
C ALA A 287 5.49 -3.92 -3.83
N VAL A 288 4.75 -4.91 -4.37
CA VAL A 288 5.14 -6.34 -4.28
C VAL A 288 6.34 -6.72 -5.15
N GLN A 289 6.80 -5.84 -6.03
CA GLN A 289 8.04 -5.98 -6.80
C GLN A 289 9.18 -5.20 -6.14
N LEU A 290 8.91 -3.99 -5.67
CA LEU A 290 9.91 -3.11 -5.07
C LEU A 290 10.38 -3.61 -3.69
N GLY A 291 9.52 -4.24 -2.90
CA GLY A 291 9.93 -4.81 -1.61
C GLY A 291 11.06 -5.85 -1.74
N PRO A 292 10.87 -6.93 -2.52
CA PRO A 292 11.96 -7.89 -2.76
C PRO A 292 13.19 -7.27 -3.43
N ALA A 293 13.02 -6.29 -4.33
CA ALA A 293 14.13 -5.61 -4.97
C ALA A 293 14.96 -4.78 -3.97
N ALA A 294 14.31 -4.07 -3.05
CA ALA A 294 14.97 -3.35 -1.96
C ALA A 294 15.74 -4.32 -1.05
N ALA A 295 15.15 -5.44 -0.69
CA ALA A 295 15.82 -6.49 0.06
C ALA A 295 17.03 -7.05 -0.69
N ASP A 296 16.91 -7.33 -1.99
CA ASP A 296 18.01 -7.84 -2.81
C ASP A 296 19.15 -6.82 -2.94
N THR A 297 18.87 -5.51 -2.97
CA THR A 297 19.87 -4.44 -2.90
C THR A 297 20.70 -4.56 -1.61
N ILE A 298 20.05 -4.69 -0.45
CA ILE A 298 20.72 -4.86 0.85
C ILE A 298 21.51 -6.18 0.90
N LEU A 299 20.89 -7.30 0.50
CA LEU A 299 21.53 -8.62 0.52
C LEU A 299 22.77 -8.70 -0.37
N ARG A 300 22.77 -8.01 -1.51
CA ARG A 300 23.95 -7.91 -2.38
C ARG A 300 25.06 -7.13 -1.71
N ARG A 301 24.77 -6.03 -1.00
CA ARG A 301 25.75 -5.25 -0.23
C ARG A 301 26.35 -6.05 0.91
N ILE A 302 25.52 -6.74 1.70
CA ILE A 302 26.00 -7.67 2.75
C ILE A 302 26.95 -8.73 2.18
N ALA A 303 26.71 -9.18 0.94
CA ALA A 303 27.57 -10.12 0.25
C ALA A 303 28.77 -9.48 -0.47
N GLY A 304 29.06 -8.19 -0.27
CA GLY A 304 30.15 -7.46 -0.95
C GLY A 304 29.93 -7.28 -2.46
N LYS A 305 28.69 -7.40 -2.95
CA LYS A 305 28.33 -7.31 -4.37
C LYS A 305 27.68 -5.96 -4.67
N LYS A 306 27.91 -5.43 -5.87
CA LYS A 306 27.21 -4.22 -6.34
C LYS A 306 25.72 -4.47 -6.40
N ALA A 307 24.91 -3.50 -5.94
CA ALA A 307 23.48 -3.45 -6.17
C ALA A 307 23.17 -3.41 -7.69
N ALA A 308 22.04 -3.96 -8.08
CA ALA A 308 21.62 -4.00 -9.48
C ALA A 308 20.44 -3.05 -9.70
N PRO A 309 20.37 -2.36 -10.85
CA PRO A 309 19.21 -1.54 -11.19
C PRO A 309 17.92 -2.36 -11.17
N VAL A 310 16.88 -1.79 -10.58
CA VAL A 310 15.58 -2.42 -10.49
C VAL A 310 14.85 -2.33 -11.82
N ARG A 311 14.21 -3.42 -12.21
CA ARG A 311 13.35 -3.47 -13.38
C ARG A 311 11.92 -3.75 -12.93
N MET A 312 11.00 -2.90 -13.36
CA MET A 312 9.59 -3.01 -13.05
C MET A 312 8.81 -3.55 -14.24
N PHE A 313 7.79 -4.34 -13.96
CA PHE A 313 6.86 -4.84 -14.95
C PHE A 313 5.43 -4.52 -14.54
N PHE A 314 4.66 -3.95 -15.45
CA PHE A 314 3.24 -3.68 -15.27
C PHE A 314 2.42 -4.51 -16.25
N ALA A 315 1.39 -5.19 -15.73
CA ALA A 315 0.45 -5.96 -16.56
C ALA A 315 -0.81 -5.16 -16.91
N GLY A 316 -1.10 -4.14 -16.11
CA GLY A 316 -2.32 -3.32 -16.23
C GLY A 316 -2.89 -2.92 -14.89
N GLN A 317 -4.18 -2.65 -14.86
CA GLN A 317 -4.94 -2.36 -13.64
C GLN A 317 -6.32 -3.03 -13.67
N CYS A 318 -6.75 -3.52 -12.51
CA CYS A 318 -8.04 -4.15 -12.33
C CYS A 318 -8.89 -3.29 -11.39
N LEU A 319 -10.14 -3.06 -11.75
CA LEU A 319 -11.11 -2.29 -10.97
C LEU A 319 -12.35 -3.16 -10.72
N SER A 320 -12.85 -3.19 -9.50
CA SER A 320 -14.20 -3.66 -9.21
C SER A 320 -15.21 -2.53 -9.46
N LEU A 321 -16.35 -2.87 -10.02
CA LEU A 321 -17.46 -1.94 -10.23
C LEU A 321 -18.71 -2.52 -9.58
N GLY A 322 -18.65 -2.68 -8.27
CA GLY A 322 -19.50 -3.56 -7.45
C GLY A 322 -18.92 -4.98 -7.40
N ARG A 323 -19.70 -5.94 -6.85
CA ARG A 323 -19.20 -7.33 -6.66
C ARG A 323 -19.24 -8.16 -7.93
N ASP A 324 -20.24 -7.95 -8.78
CA ASP A 324 -20.52 -8.81 -9.93
C ASP A 324 -19.84 -8.34 -11.22
N GLU A 325 -19.44 -7.10 -11.31
CA GLU A 325 -18.82 -6.54 -12.51
C GLU A 325 -17.52 -5.83 -12.20
N GLY A 326 -16.59 -5.84 -13.15
CA GLY A 326 -15.31 -5.18 -13.07
C GLY A 326 -14.73 -4.87 -14.43
N VAL A 327 -13.60 -4.18 -14.42
CA VAL A 327 -12.82 -3.88 -15.62
C VAL A 327 -11.35 -4.14 -15.33
N THR A 328 -10.74 -4.98 -16.16
CA THR A 328 -9.29 -5.15 -16.21
C THR A 328 -8.78 -4.55 -17.51
N GLN A 329 -7.94 -3.53 -17.38
CA GLN A 329 -7.26 -2.88 -18.50
C GLN A 329 -5.81 -3.34 -18.52
N PHE A 330 -5.34 -3.77 -19.69
CA PHE A 330 -3.94 -4.13 -19.87
C PHE A 330 -3.06 -2.92 -20.15
N SER A 331 -1.78 -3.04 -19.85
CA SER A 331 -0.75 -2.05 -20.18
C SER A 331 0.44 -2.72 -20.87
N TYR A 332 1.27 -1.90 -21.49
CA TYR A 332 2.61 -2.31 -21.88
C TYR A 332 3.51 -2.45 -20.63
N PRO A 333 4.63 -3.17 -20.72
CA PRO A 333 5.54 -3.37 -19.57
C PRO A 333 5.99 -2.09 -18.86
N ASN A 334 6.02 -0.96 -19.57
CA ASN A 334 6.36 0.37 -19.04
C ASN A 334 5.15 1.13 -18.46
N ASP A 335 4.07 0.43 -18.10
CA ASP A 335 2.81 0.95 -17.58
C ASP A 335 1.99 1.86 -18.53
N LYS A 336 2.42 2.05 -19.77
CA LYS A 336 1.61 2.76 -20.75
C LYS A 336 0.36 1.95 -21.09
N VAL A 337 -0.82 2.53 -20.82
CA VAL A 337 -2.11 1.86 -21.03
C VAL A 337 -2.37 1.59 -22.51
N ASN A 338 -3.03 0.48 -22.82
CA ASN A 338 -3.51 0.13 -24.14
C ASN A 338 -5.04 -0.03 -24.16
N ALA A 339 -5.62 -0.25 -25.33
CA ALA A 339 -7.06 -0.37 -25.49
C ALA A 339 -7.63 -1.75 -25.13
N LEU A 340 -6.77 -2.73 -24.86
CA LEU A 340 -7.20 -4.09 -24.53
C LEU A 340 -7.73 -4.14 -23.11
N SER A 341 -8.92 -4.70 -22.94
CA SER A 341 -9.57 -4.83 -21.63
C SER A 341 -10.54 -5.98 -21.57
N ILE A 342 -10.78 -6.48 -20.37
CA ILE A 342 -11.82 -7.43 -20.02
C ILE A 342 -12.81 -6.72 -19.10
N SER A 343 -14.12 -6.86 -19.36
CA SER A 343 -15.19 -6.19 -18.61
C SER A 343 -16.25 -7.18 -18.15
N GLY A 344 -17.17 -6.71 -17.28
CA GLY A 344 -18.27 -7.53 -16.74
C GLY A 344 -17.81 -8.52 -15.68
N GLY A 345 -18.48 -9.65 -15.53
CA GLY A 345 -18.17 -10.67 -14.53
C GLY A 345 -16.75 -11.26 -14.67
N LEU A 346 -16.23 -11.40 -15.89
CA LEU A 346 -14.85 -11.83 -16.11
C LEU A 346 -13.86 -10.79 -15.58
N GLY A 347 -14.15 -9.49 -15.76
CA GLY A 347 -13.33 -8.42 -15.20
C GLY A 347 -13.30 -8.43 -13.65
N ALA A 348 -14.44 -8.69 -13.01
CA ALA A 348 -14.55 -8.87 -11.57
C ALA A 348 -13.74 -10.09 -11.10
N GLY A 349 -13.85 -11.21 -11.80
CA GLY A 349 -13.08 -12.43 -11.51
C GLY A 349 -11.57 -12.19 -11.57
N VAL A 350 -11.09 -11.47 -12.59
CA VAL A 350 -9.65 -11.12 -12.68
C VAL A 350 -9.22 -10.22 -11.53
N LYS A 351 -10.03 -9.23 -11.12
CA LYS A 351 -9.75 -8.38 -9.94
C LYS A 351 -9.61 -9.22 -8.68
N GLU A 352 -10.56 -10.14 -8.43
CA GLU A 352 -10.54 -10.98 -7.24
C GLU A 352 -9.31 -11.92 -7.23
N ILE A 353 -8.99 -12.54 -8.38
CA ILE A 353 -7.78 -13.34 -8.54
C ILE A 353 -6.52 -12.52 -8.25
N ALA A 354 -6.44 -11.28 -8.75
CA ALA A 354 -5.30 -10.39 -8.50
C ALA A 354 -5.16 -10.03 -7.01
N CYS A 355 -6.27 -9.77 -6.31
CA CYS A 355 -6.27 -9.52 -4.86
C CYS A 355 -5.78 -10.75 -4.08
N ARG A 356 -6.33 -11.93 -4.37
CA ARG A 356 -5.92 -13.21 -3.73
C ARG A 356 -4.47 -13.57 -4.05
N PHE A 357 -4.05 -13.38 -5.30
CA PHE A 357 -2.66 -13.63 -5.71
C PHE A 357 -1.68 -12.76 -4.93
N THR A 358 -2.02 -11.48 -4.73
CA THR A 358 -1.19 -10.55 -3.97
C THR A 358 -1.05 -11.00 -2.51
N LEU A 359 -2.16 -11.36 -1.85
CA LEU A 359 -2.14 -11.89 -0.48
C LEU A 359 -1.37 -13.23 -0.39
N ASN A 360 -1.66 -14.18 -1.28
CA ASN A 360 -0.96 -15.46 -1.33
C ASN A 360 0.55 -15.31 -1.53
N LYS A 361 0.99 -14.28 -2.25
CA LYS A 361 2.43 -13.96 -2.38
C LYS A 361 3.06 -13.57 -1.05
N LEU A 362 2.35 -12.81 -0.20
CA LEU A 362 2.80 -12.48 1.16
C LEU A 362 2.88 -13.74 2.03
N VAL A 363 1.81 -14.52 2.10
CA VAL A 363 1.72 -15.78 2.88
C VAL A 363 2.81 -16.77 2.44
N SER A 364 3.00 -16.97 1.13
CA SER A 364 4.08 -17.81 0.61
C SER A 364 5.46 -17.26 0.98
N GLY A 365 5.61 -15.92 1.02
CA GLY A 365 6.82 -15.24 1.48
C GLY A 365 7.14 -15.56 2.93
N ALA A 366 6.13 -15.46 3.82
CA ALA A 366 6.22 -15.75 5.24
C ALA A 366 6.63 -17.21 5.49
N ARG A 367 5.95 -18.16 4.87
CA ARG A 367 6.29 -19.60 4.98
C ARG A 367 7.73 -19.90 4.58
N LYS A 368 8.23 -19.30 3.48
CA LYS A 368 9.60 -19.46 3.02
C LYS A 368 10.63 -18.81 3.96
N ALA A 369 10.28 -17.76 4.68
CA ALA A 369 11.12 -17.16 5.70
C ALA A 369 11.21 -18.06 6.94
N SER A 370 10.04 -18.53 7.44
CA SER A 370 9.96 -19.38 8.65
C SER A 370 10.61 -20.78 8.47
N SER A 371 10.50 -21.40 7.28
CA SER A 371 11.05 -22.75 7.05
C SER A 371 12.58 -22.83 7.17
N ARG A 372 13.29 -21.72 6.96
CA ARG A 372 14.74 -21.68 7.16
C ARG A 372 15.17 -21.51 8.61
N ALA A 373 14.41 -20.76 9.42
CA ALA A 373 14.66 -20.65 10.86
C ALA A 373 14.66 -22.02 11.53
N SER A 374 13.70 -22.89 11.19
CA SER A 374 13.61 -24.25 11.75
C SER A 374 14.72 -25.22 11.29
N HIS A 375 15.45 -24.90 10.22
CA HIS A 375 16.62 -25.68 9.78
C HIS A 375 17.91 -25.27 10.50
N GLY A 376 18.07 -23.98 10.83
CA GLY A 376 19.19 -23.46 11.62
C GLY A 376 19.21 -24.04 13.04
N ASP A 377 18.06 -24.01 13.73
CA ASP A 377 17.94 -24.56 15.09
C ASP A 377 18.20 -26.07 15.21
N ARG A 378 17.98 -26.84 14.14
CA ARG A 378 18.27 -28.30 14.15
C ARG A 378 19.75 -28.65 13.98
N LEU A 379 20.56 -27.72 13.48
CA LEU A 379 22.00 -27.93 13.30
C LEU A 379 22.80 -27.53 14.53
N GLU A 380 22.26 -26.83 15.48
CA GLU A 380 22.92 -26.37 16.72
C GLU A 380 22.62 -27.25 17.96
N SER A 381 21.81 -28.31 17.85
CA SER A 381 21.59 -29.24 18.96
C SER A 381 22.80 -30.16 19.15
N PRO A 382 23.58 -30.04 20.22
CA PRO A 382 24.71 -30.94 20.46
C PRO A 382 24.17 -32.36 20.74
N GLN A 383 24.55 -33.32 19.90
CA GLN A 383 24.38 -34.71 20.22
C GLN A 383 25.21 -35.03 21.48
N SER A 384 24.57 -35.14 22.63
CA SER A 384 25.17 -35.71 23.83
C SER A 384 25.49 -37.17 23.56
N LYS A 385 26.77 -37.46 23.19
CA LYS A 385 27.31 -38.82 23.16
C LYS A 385 27.45 -39.29 24.61
N ASN A 386 26.43 -39.94 25.12
CA ASN A 386 26.53 -40.75 26.32
C ASN A 386 27.38 -41.98 26.00
N ARG A 387 28.66 -41.94 26.31
CA ARG A 387 29.56 -43.12 26.36
C ARG A 387 29.31 -43.76 27.75
N SER A 388 28.48 -44.78 27.81
CA SER A 388 28.48 -45.75 28.90
C SER A 388 29.73 -46.65 28.74
N THR A 389 30.67 -46.53 29.65
CA THR A 389 31.72 -47.49 29.89
C THR A 389 31.17 -48.72 30.60
N PRO A 390 31.44 -49.96 30.17
CA PRO A 390 31.14 -51.14 30.98
C PRO A 390 32.30 -51.37 31.97
N SER A 391 31.99 -51.35 33.25
CA SER A 391 32.86 -51.87 34.31
C SER A 391 32.83 -53.41 34.27
N GLY A 392 33.98 -54.02 33.92
CA GLY A 392 34.20 -55.42 34.15
C GLY A 392 34.67 -55.65 35.61
N THR A 393 34.21 -56.65 36.15
CA THR A 393 34.71 -57.84 36.87
C THR A 393 33.56 -58.50 37.60
#